data_7ce3d403739fe33efc2e8b768deebae8
#
_entry.id   7ce3d403739fe33efc2e8b768deebae8
#
_cell.length_a   1.000
_cell.length_b   1.000
_cell.length_c   1.000
_cell.angle_alpha   90.00
_cell.angle_beta   90.00
_cell.angle_gamma   90.00
#
_symmetry.space_group_name_H-M   'P 1'
#
loop_
_entity.id
_entity.type
_entity.pdbx_description
1 polymer ?
#
loop_
_entity_poly.entity_id
_entity_poly.type
_entity_poly.pdbx_seq_one_letter_code
_entity_poly.pdbx_strand_id
1 'polypeptide(L)'
;MSRLSKAALITFVVATLAGSCLHFLYALWPNGLTALLAPVNESLWEHVKILYWPCLLSGVLLVRREPESLGARAFSLLLSAAVMLGVGYLYHVVLEGDSLFFDVALYVLVMAAFFLLPCFLL
;
A
#
# COMPACT_ATOMS: atom_id res chain seq x y z
N MET A 1 21.66 -2.61 -10.50
CA MET A 1 20.24 -2.31 -10.22
C MET A 1 19.36 -3.45 -10.68
N SER A 2 18.48 -3.92 -9.82
CA SER A 2 17.57 -5.01 -10.15
C SER A 2 16.46 -4.49 -11.08
N ARG A 3 16.07 -5.31 -12.06
CA ARG A 3 14.96 -4.96 -12.94
C ARG A 3 13.64 -5.29 -12.27
N LEU A 4 12.59 -4.52 -12.61
CA LEU A 4 11.24 -4.88 -12.24
C LEU A 4 10.85 -6.17 -12.95
N SER A 5 10.69 -7.26 -12.19
CA SER A 5 10.36 -8.55 -12.75
C SER A 5 8.90 -8.60 -13.19
N LYS A 6 8.59 -9.54 -14.09
CA LYS A 6 7.22 -9.80 -14.50
C LYS A 6 6.36 -10.19 -13.31
N ALA A 7 6.93 -10.98 -12.38
CA ALA A 7 6.22 -11.37 -11.15
C ALA A 7 5.90 -10.16 -10.28
N ALA A 8 6.84 -9.22 -10.13
CA ALA A 8 6.60 -8.01 -9.36
C ALA A 8 5.54 -7.13 -10.02
N LEU A 9 5.55 -7.02 -11.35
CA LEU A 9 4.55 -6.24 -12.07
C LEU A 9 3.15 -6.82 -11.90
N ILE A 10 3.00 -8.14 -12.05
CA ILE A 10 1.72 -8.81 -11.86
C ILE A 10 1.25 -8.64 -10.42
N THR A 11 2.15 -8.81 -9.45
CA THR A 11 1.83 -8.65 -8.04
C THR A 11 1.40 -7.21 -7.73
N PHE A 12 2.04 -6.21 -8.34
CA PHE A 12 1.65 -4.82 -8.21
C PHE A 12 0.20 -4.60 -8.64
N VAL A 13 -0.17 -5.09 -9.83
CA VAL A 13 -1.53 -4.92 -10.35
C VAL A 13 -2.54 -5.60 -9.43
N VAL A 14 -2.27 -6.86 -9.04
CA VAL A 14 -3.17 -7.63 -8.17
C VAL A 14 -3.30 -6.98 -6.80
N ALA A 15 -2.18 -6.54 -6.22
CA ALA A 15 -2.18 -5.91 -4.89
C ALA A 15 -2.93 -4.58 -4.90
N THR A 16 -2.76 -3.78 -5.95
CA THR A 16 -3.47 -2.50 -6.08
C THR A 16 -4.97 -2.72 -6.16
N LEU A 17 -5.41 -3.69 -6.95
CA LEU A 17 -6.84 -4.03 -7.05
C LEU A 17 -7.36 -4.61 -5.73
N ALA A 18 -6.58 -5.47 -5.06
CA ALA A 18 -6.98 -6.04 -3.77
C ALA A 18 -7.15 -4.97 -2.70
N GLY A 19 -6.23 -4.00 -2.65
CA GLY A 19 -6.33 -2.89 -1.72
C GLY A 19 -7.57 -2.04 -1.98
N SER A 20 -7.90 -1.81 -3.26
CA SER A 20 -9.12 -1.10 -3.63
C SER A 20 -10.36 -1.83 -3.15
N CYS A 21 -10.37 -3.17 -3.23
CA CYS A 21 -11.46 -3.98 -2.71
C CYS A 21 -11.54 -3.91 -1.18
N LEU A 22 -10.38 -3.91 -0.49
CA LEU A 22 -10.35 -3.80 0.97
C LEU A 22 -10.98 -2.51 1.46
N HIS A 23 -10.93 -1.45 0.66
CA HIS A 23 -11.52 -0.16 1.03
C HIS A 23 -13.00 -0.30 1.41
N PHE A 24 -13.72 -1.25 0.81
CA PHE A 24 -15.14 -1.44 1.03
C PHE A 24 -15.46 -2.69 1.86
N LEU A 25 -14.47 -3.49 2.20
CA LEU A 25 -14.70 -4.81 2.80
C LEU A 25 -15.42 -4.74 4.14
N TYR A 26 -14.99 -3.83 5.04
CA TYR A 26 -15.63 -3.70 6.35
C TYR A 26 -17.08 -3.27 6.24
N ALA A 27 -17.39 -2.37 5.29
CA ALA A 27 -18.75 -1.89 5.09
C ALA A 27 -19.69 -3.02 4.62
N LEU A 28 -19.16 -3.98 3.84
CA LEU A 28 -19.94 -5.10 3.33
C LEU A 28 -20.10 -6.22 4.36
N TRP A 29 -19.06 -6.52 5.12
CA TRP A 29 -19.06 -7.58 6.14
C TRP A 29 -18.37 -7.08 7.42
N PRO A 30 -19.07 -6.27 8.25
CA PRO A 30 -18.46 -5.72 9.47
C PRO A 30 -18.29 -6.83 10.53
N ASN A 31 -17.04 -7.11 10.86
CA ASN A 31 -16.68 -8.04 11.96
C ASN A 31 -15.23 -7.75 12.38
N GLY A 32 -14.77 -8.47 13.41
CA GLY A 32 -13.42 -8.24 13.95
C GLY A 32 -12.30 -8.50 12.94
N LEU A 33 -12.45 -9.50 12.07
CA LEU A 33 -11.44 -9.81 11.06
C LEU A 33 -11.39 -8.72 9.97
N THR A 34 -12.54 -8.31 9.45
CA THR A 34 -12.56 -7.25 8.43
C THR A 34 -12.14 -5.91 9.01
N ALA A 35 -12.40 -5.65 10.30
CA ALA A 35 -11.91 -4.44 10.97
C ALA A 35 -10.39 -4.40 11.03
N LEU A 36 -9.73 -5.55 11.13
CA LEU A 36 -8.26 -5.62 11.12
C LEU A 36 -7.71 -5.37 9.72
N LEU A 37 -8.35 -5.90 8.68
CA LEU A 37 -7.83 -5.90 7.31
C LEU A 37 -8.24 -4.69 6.49
N ALA A 38 -9.36 -4.05 6.83
CA ALA A 38 -9.97 -3.01 6.00
C ALA A 38 -10.26 -1.76 6.83
N PRO A 39 -10.43 -0.58 6.17
CA PRO A 39 -10.79 0.64 6.89
C PRO A 39 -12.16 0.50 7.55
N VAL A 40 -12.20 0.79 8.86
CA VAL A 40 -13.46 0.82 9.62
C VAL A 40 -14.17 2.16 9.42
N ASN A 41 -13.40 3.22 9.20
CA ASN A 41 -13.92 4.56 8.99
C ASN A 41 -13.01 5.31 8.00
N GLU A 42 -13.27 6.59 7.76
CA GLU A 42 -12.53 7.40 6.80
C GLU A 42 -11.28 8.07 7.38
N SER A 43 -10.78 7.62 8.54
CA SER A 43 -9.56 8.20 9.11
C SER A 43 -8.32 7.79 8.29
N LEU A 44 -7.26 8.62 8.36
CA LEU A 44 -6.00 8.32 7.67
C LEU A 44 -5.39 7.00 8.12
N TRP A 45 -5.46 6.74 9.44
CA TRP A 45 -4.91 5.50 9.99
C TRP A 45 -5.59 4.26 9.40
N GLU A 46 -6.92 4.34 9.25
CA GLU A 46 -7.68 3.23 8.69
C GLU A 46 -7.39 3.04 7.21
N HIS A 47 -7.19 4.14 6.47
CA HIS A 47 -6.90 4.04 5.04
C HIS A 47 -5.53 3.43 4.74
N VAL A 48 -4.56 3.51 5.65
CA VAL A 48 -3.26 2.88 5.45
C VAL A 48 -3.40 1.37 5.35
N LYS A 49 -4.45 0.78 5.91
CA LYS A 49 -4.69 -0.67 5.81
C LYS A 49 -4.81 -1.15 4.37
N ILE A 50 -5.38 -0.34 3.48
CA ILE A 50 -5.55 -0.74 2.07
C ILE A 50 -4.21 -0.82 1.33
N LEU A 51 -3.21 -0.11 1.82
CA LEU A 51 -1.82 -0.21 1.34
C LEU A 51 -1.06 -1.31 2.07
N TYR A 52 -1.15 -1.31 3.39
CA TYR A 52 -0.28 -2.12 4.26
C TYR A 52 -0.44 -3.61 4.00
N TRP A 53 -1.68 -4.12 4.05
CA TRP A 53 -1.89 -5.56 3.97
C TRP A 53 -1.53 -6.13 2.59
N PRO A 54 -1.98 -5.54 1.47
CA PRO A 54 -1.55 -6.03 0.17
C PRO A 54 -0.05 -5.96 -0.04
N CYS A 55 0.59 -4.88 0.41
CA CYS A 55 2.05 -4.73 0.28
C CYS A 55 2.79 -5.73 1.15
N LEU A 56 2.30 -6.01 2.36
CA LEU A 56 2.92 -6.99 3.24
C LEU A 56 2.87 -8.39 2.62
N LEU A 57 1.71 -8.80 2.13
CA LEU A 57 1.56 -10.10 1.48
C LEU A 57 2.40 -10.20 0.21
N SER A 58 2.39 -9.15 -0.61
CA SER A 58 3.17 -9.09 -1.83
C SER A 58 4.66 -9.16 -1.54
N GLY A 59 5.10 -8.42 -0.51
CA GLY A 59 6.48 -8.43 -0.07
C GLY A 59 6.93 -9.81 0.37
N VAL A 60 6.10 -10.52 1.14
CA VAL A 60 6.40 -11.89 1.58
C VAL A 60 6.57 -12.81 0.37
N LEU A 61 5.65 -12.74 -0.60
CA LEU A 61 5.72 -13.57 -1.79
C LEU A 61 6.96 -13.29 -2.62
N LEU A 62 7.32 -12.02 -2.80
CA LEU A 62 8.48 -11.63 -3.59
C LEU A 62 9.79 -11.95 -2.88
N VAL A 63 9.84 -11.82 -1.55
CA VAL A 63 11.01 -12.18 -0.75
C VAL A 63 11.25 -13.70 -0.81
N ARG A 64 10.19 -14.50 -0.88
CA ARG A 64 10.36 -15.96 -1.02
C ARG A 64 11.01 -16.32 -2.36
N ARG A 65 10.82 -15.50 -3.39
CA ARG A 65 11.47 -15.69 -4.69
C ARG A 65 12.88 -15.12 -4.72
N GLU A 66 13.11 -14.03 -4.01
CA GLU A 66 14.39 -13.32 -3.93
C GLU A 66 14.68 -12.98 -2.48
N PRO A 67 15.21 -13.94 -1.68
CA PRO A 67 15.44 -13.72 -0.24
C PRO A 67 16.36 -12.54 0.07
N GLU A 68 17.26 -12.19 -0.84
CA GLU A 68 18.16 -11.05 -0.66
C GLU A 68 17.45 -9.71 -0.71
N SER A 69 16.19 -9.68 -1.16
CA SER A 69 15.40 -8.44 -1.23
C SER A 69 14.69 -8.10 0.06
N LEU A 70 14.82 -8.92 1.12
CA LEU A 70 14.06 -8.71 2.36
C LEU A 70 14.25 -7.32 2.95
N GLY A 71 15.50 -6.86 3.10
CA GLY A 71 15.78 -5.54 3.67
C GLY A 71 15.19 -4.41 2.86
N ALA A 72 15.38 -4.46 1.52
CA ALA A 72 14.88 -3.43 0.62
C ALA A 72 13.35 -3.37 0.64
N ARG A 73 12.69 -4.54 0.63
CA ARG A 73 11.21 -4.57 0.61
C ARG A 73 10.60 -4.17 1.95
N ALA A 74 11.22 -4.57 3.07
CA ALA A 74 10.77 -4.12 4.39
C ALA A 74 10.91 -2.62 4.54
N PHE A 75 12.04 -2.05 4.11
CA PHE A 75 12.23 -0.60 4.13
C PHE A 75 11.19 0.10 3.26
N SER A 76 10.92 -0.44 2.05
CA SER A 76 9.93 0.12 1.14
C SER A 76 8.53 0.10 1.72
N LEU A 77 8.16 -0.96 2.45
CA LEU A 77 6.86 -1.04 3.11
C LEU A 77 6.70 0.05 4.16
N LEU A 78 7.69 0.21 5.03
CA LEU A 78 7.64 1.21 6.09
C LEU A 78 7.64 2.62 5.50
N LEU A 79 8.50 2.88 4.51
CA LEU A 79 8.57 4.18 3.87
C LEU A 79 7.27 4.52 3.13
N SER A 80 6.69 3.56 2.41
CA SER A 80 5.44 3.77 1.69
C SER A 80 4.29 4.09 2.64
N ALA A 81 4.18 3.37 3.75
CA ALA A 81 3.16 3.66 4.76
C ALA A 81 3.36 5.05 5.36
N ALA A 82 4.61 5.41 5.68
CA ALA A 82 4.93 6.71 6.24
C ALA A 82 4.61 7.85 5.26
N VAL A 83 4.94 7.68 3.98
CA VAL A 83 4.65 8.68 2.94
C VAL A 83 3.14 8.83 2.76
N MET A 84 2.41 7.72 2.73
CA MET A 84 0.95 7.78 2.59
C MET A 84 0.31 8.53 3.76
N LEU A 85 0.74 8.23 4.98
CA LEU A 85 0.24 8.94 6.17
C LEU A 85 0.64 10.41 6.16
N GLY A 86 1.91 10.71 5.87
CA GLY A 86 2.43 12.07 5.89
C GLY A 86 1.79 12.96 4.84
N VAL A 87 1.76 12.50 3.60
CA VAL A 87 1.16 13.27 2.50
C VAL A 87 -0.35 13.38 2.70
N GLY A 88 -1.00 12.30 3.12
CA GLY A 88 -2.43 12.32 3.41
C GLY A 88 -2.78 13.30 4.52
N TYR A 89 -1.99 13.31 5.60
CA TYR A 89 -2.19 14.24 6.69
C TYR A 89 -2.03 15.69 6.21
N LEU A 90 -0.95 15.96 5.48
CA LEU A 90 -0.71 17.31 4.95
C LEU A 90 -1.87 17.77 4.07
N TYR A 91 -2.34 16.91 3.18
CA TYR A 91 -3.41 17.27 2.26
C TYR A 91 -4.76 17.44 2.98
N HIS A 92 -5.17 16.44 3.77
CA HIS A 92 -6.52 16.43 4.36
C HIS A 92 -6.65 17.30 5.60
N VAL A 93 -5.60 17.37 6.43
CA VAL A 93 -5.68 18.07 7.71
C VAL A 93 -5.12 19.48 7.61
N VAL A 94 -3.91 19.64 7.05
CA VAL A 94 -3.26 20.95 7.00
C VAL A 94 -3.84 21.82 5.88
N LEU A 95 -4.03 21.25 4.68
CA LEU A 95 -4.55 21.96 3.51
C LEU A 95 -6.07 21.86 3.38
N GLU A 96 -6.71 21.04 4.21
CA GLU A 96 -8.16 20.83 4.22
C GLU A 96 -8.72 20.37 2.87
N GLY A 97 -7.94 19.57 2.13
CA GLY A 97 -8.38 19.02 0.85
C GLY A 97 -9.29 17.82 1.03
N ASP A 98 -10.16 17.56 0.05
CA ASP A 98 -11.04 16.40 0.06
C ASP A 98 -11.27 15.79 -1.33
N SER A 99 -10.33 15.98 -2.25
CA SER A 99 -10.43 15.44 -3.61
C SER A 99 -10.26 13.92 -3.62
N LEU A 100 -11.24 13.21 -4.14
CA LEU A 100 -11.13 11.76 -4.34
C LEU A 100 -10.03 11.43 -5.35
N PHE A 101 -9.88 12.26 -6.38
CA PHE A 101 -8.83 12.08 -7.37
C PHE A 101 -7.44 12.09 -6.71
N PHE A 102 -7.22 13.04 -5.78
CA PHE A 102 -5.95 13.11 -5.06
C PHE A 102 -5.71 11.82 -4.25
N ASP A 103 -6.74 11.34 -3.56
CA ASP A 103 -6.60 10.14 -2.72
C ASP A 103 -6.28 8.90 -3.56
N VAL A 104 -6.96 8.73 -4.69
CA VAL A 104 -6.72 7.60 -5.59
C VAL A 104 -5.33 7.71 -6.20
N ALA A 105 -4.94 8.91 -6.66
CA ALA A 105 -3.62 9.13 -7.24
C ALA A 105 -2.52 8.86 -6.21
N LEU A 106 -2.68 9.33 -4.99
CA LEU A 106 -1.72 9.07 -3.91
C LEU A 106 -1.58 7.58 -3.65
N TYR A 107 -2.69 6.86 -3.54
CA TYR A 107 -2.67 5.42 -3.31
C TYR A 107 -1.90 4.69 -4.42
N VAL A 108 -2.23 4.97 -5.68
CA VAL A 108 -1.59 4.29 -6.82
C VAL A 108 -0.10 4.62 -6.88
N LEU A 109 0.26 5.90 -6.67
CA LEU A 109 1.68 6.32 -6.71
C LEU A 109 2.48 5.68 -5.58
N VAL A 110 1.93 5.61 -4.37
CA VAL A 110 2.61 4.99 -3.24
C VAL A 110 2.74 3.48 -3.45
N MET A 111 1.71 2.82 -4.00
CA MET A 111 1.79 1.40 -4.35
C MET A 111 2.89 1.16 -5.38
N ALA A 112 2.96 1.99 -6.41
CA ALA A 112 4.01 1.89 -7.42
C ALA A 112 5.40 2.07 -6.79
N ALA A 113 5.55 3.04 -5.89
CA ALA A 113 6.81 3.29 -5.20
C ALA A 113 7.25 2.08 -4.37
N PHE A 114 6.31 1.42 -3.70
CA PHE A 114 6.63 0.22 -2.91
C PHE A 114 7.27 -0.87 -3.79
N PHE A 115 6.75 -1.07 -5.01
CA PHE A 115 7.27 -2.11 -5.89
C PHE A 115 8.52 -1.68 -6.66
N LEU A 116 8.67 -0.36 -6.96
CA LEU A 116 9.80 0.14 -7.72
C LEU A 116 11.02 0.45 -6.86
N LEU A 117 10.83 0.90 -5.62
CA LEU A 117 11.92 1.31 -4.76
C LEU A 117 12.96 0.20 -4.55
N PRO A 118 12.60 -1.07 -4.32
CA PRO A 118 13.60 -2.12 -4.19
C PRO A 118 14.48 -2.28 -5.43
N CYS A 119 13.98 -1.94 -6.61
CA CYS A 119 14.78 -2.01 -7.85
C CYS A 119 15.96 -1.05 -7.82
N PHE A 120 15.85 0.07 -7.09
CA PHE A 120 16.93 1.03 -6.94
C PHE A 120 17.82 0.72 -5.73
N LEU A 121 17.30 0.00 -4.75
CA LEU A 121 18.05 -0.35 -3.53
C LEU A 121 18.83 -1.65 -3.67
N LEU A 122 18.46 -2.49 -4.60
CA LEU A 122 19.17 -3.75 -4.90
C LEU A 122 20.22 -3.55 -6.00
#